data_d276bed0daa5702f5f8851181f08d3b7
#
_entry.id   d276bed0daa5702f5f8851181f08d3b7
#
_cell.length_a   1.000
_cell.length_b   1.000
_cell.length_c   1.000
_cell.angle_alpha   90.00
_cell.angle_beta   90.00
_cell.angle_gamma   90.00
#
_symmetry.space_group_name_H-M   'P 1'
#
loop_
_entity.id
_entity.type
_entity.pdbx_description
1 polymer ?
#
loop_
_entity_poly.entity_id
_entity_poly.type
_entity_poly.pdbx_seq_one_letter_code
_entity_poly.pdbx_strand_id
1 'polypeptide(L)'
;MRRAKIVCTIGPATDSPEQLQALVDAGMDVARINRSHGKAEEHEAVIERVRKASATSGRAVAILVDLQGPKIRLETFQDGPQELKIGDTFTITTRDVPGTKELVGTTFKGLPGDCAPGDRLLIDDGNVAVRVVEVTDTDVVTRVEVPGMVSDHKGLNLPGVAVSVPALSEKDKEDLRWGIEQDADFIALSFVRSAQDIKDVHEIMDEMGKRIPVIAKIEKPQAVEALEEIVEAFDGIMVARGDLGVEMPLEAVPLVQKRAIELARIAAKPVIVATQVMDSMIKNPRPTRAEASDCANAILDGADAVMLSGETSVGAFPIETVRTMAAIIESTEENGGERIASIPGFYADRAGVICEAAARIAEHLDARYLVTFSQSGTSARLLSRMRRPIPMLAFTPLESTRRRLALSWGIQTYRVPEVQHTDDMVWQLDQVVQSSHLADIGDQLVIVAGMPPGIAGSSNMLRIHEVGDEAECRQHDAHQGEGDGDR
;
A
#
# COMPACT_ATOMS: atom_id res chain seq x y z
N MET A 1 -7.59 -19.73 -1.78
CA MET A 1 -6.42 -18.84 -2.08
C MET A 1 -6.77 -17.43 -1.65
N ARG A 2 -5.96 -16.81 -0.78
CA ARG A 2 -6.14 -15.45 -0.30
C ARG A 2 -5.95 -14.43 -1.44
N ARG A 3 -6.87 -13.48 -1.58
CA ARG A 3 -6.86 -12.47 -2.63
C ARG A 3 -6.36 -11.12 -2.15
N ALA A 4 -6.89 -10.59 -1.03
CA ALA A 4 -6.38 -9.37 -0.44
C ALA A 4 -4.97 -9.59 0.12
N LYS A 5 -4.14 -8.56 0.04
CA LYS A 5 -2.70 -8.60 0.31
C LYS A 5 -2.39 -8.17 1.73
N ILE A 6 -1.23 -8.59 2.24
CA ILE A 6 -0.75 -8.22 3.57
C ILE A 6 0.55 -7.43 3.43
N VAL A 7 0.53 -6.22 3.96
CA VAL A 7 1.71 -5.36 4.10
C VAL A 7 2.25 -5.52 5.52
N CYS A 8 3.52 -5.91 5.66
CA CYS A 8 4.17 -6.05 6.96
C CYS A 8 5.26 -4.98 7.12
N THR A 9 5.23 -4.24 8.22
CA THR A 9 6.33 -3.36 8.59
C THR A 9 7.47 -4.19 9.17
N ILE A 10 8.66 -4.07 8.58
CA ILE A 10 9.85 -4.76 9.07
C ILE A 10 10.52 -3.92 10.15
N GLY A 11 10.98 -4.58 11.18
CA GLY A 11 11.68 -3.96 12.30
C GLY A 11 12.38 -5.00 13.18
N PRO A 12 12.85 -4.60 14.37
CA PRO A 12 13.70 -5.46 15.20
C PRO A 12 13.16 -6.86 15.53
N ALA A 13 11.83 -7.04 15.49
CA ALA A 13 11.22 -8.35 15.73
C ALA A 13 11.30 -9.29 14.51
N THR A 14 11.55 -8.75 13.31
CA THR A 14 11.40 -9.49 12.04
C THR A 14 12.51 -9.25 11.01
N ASP A 15 13.61 -8.63 11.40
CA ASP A 15 14.70 -8.27 10.47
C ASP A 15 15.69 -9.40 10.19
N SER A 16 15.63 -10.53 10.93
CA SER A 16 16.52 -11.67 10.64
C SER A 16 16.09 -12.45 9.41
N PRO A 17 17.02 -13.14 8.72
CA PRO A 17 16.71 -13.96 7.54
C PRO A 17 15.60 -14.99 7.80
N GLU A 18 15.63 -15.65 8.97
CA GLU A 18 14.68 -16.70 9.37
C GLU A 18 13.28 -16.10 9.59
N GLN A 19 13.20 -14.95 10.25
CA GLN A 19 11.94 -14.26 10.49
C GLN A 19 11.34 -13.71 9.18
N LEU A 20 12.16 -13.15 8.30
CA LEU A 20 11.70 -12.67 7.00
C LEU A 20 11.18 -13.82 6.12
N GLN A 21 11.87 -14.96 6.10
CA GLN A 21 11.37 -16.16 5.41
C GLN A 21 10.03 -16.61 6.01
N ALA A 22 9.92 -16.67 7.33
CA ALA A 22 8.70 -17.04 8.03
C ALA A 22 7.54 -16.06 7.75
N LEU A 23 7.81 -14.75 7.62
CA LEU A 23 6.79 -13.75 7.22
C LEU A 23 6.28 -14.00 5.80
N VAL A 24 7.19 -14.27 4.84
CA VAL A 24 6.83 -14.59 3.46
C VAL A 24 5.98 -15.86 3.42
N ASP A 25 6.39 -16.91 4.12
CA ASP A 25 5.67 -18.19 4.18
C ASP A 25 4.31 -18.06 4.88
N ALA A 26 4.20 -17.17 5.88
CA ALA A 26 2.94 -16.85 6.57
C ALA A 26 1.97 -16.03 5.70
N GLY A 27 2.47 -15.35 4.66
CA GLY A 27 1.61 -14.62 3.72
C GLY A 27 1.94 -13.16 3.48
N MET A 28 3.10 -12.65 3.88
CA MET A 28 3.53 -11.29 3.54
C MET A 28 3.64 -11.13 2.01
N ASP A 29 3.00 -10.10 1.47
CA ASP A 29 3.07 -9.73 0.05
C ASP A 29 3.91 -8.46 -0.17
N VAL A 30 3.95 -7.56 0.83
CA VAL A 30 4.70 -6.31 0.76
C VAL A 30 5.46 -6.09 2.06
N ALA A 31 6.76 -5.84 1.97
CA ALA A 31 7.59 -5.42 3.08
C ALA A 31 7.66 -3.89 3.13
N ARG A 32 7.13 -3.29 4.20
CA ARG A 32 7.20 -1.84 4.44
C ARG A 32 8.46 -1.50 5.22
N ILE A 33 9.27 -0.62 4.66
CA ILE A 33 10.46 -0.04 5.28
C ILE A 33 10.10 1.36 5.78
N ASN A 34 9.97 1.52 7.10
CA ASN A 34 9.58 2.78 7.72
C ASN A 34 10.81 3.67 7.95
N ARG A 35 10.95 4.75 7.19
CA ARG A 35 12.09 5.68 7.27
C ARG A 35 12.02 6.65 8.45
N SER A 36 10.98 6.56 9.29
CA SER A 36 10.92 7.32 10.55
C SER A 36 11.90 6.82 11.62
N HIS A 37 12.38 5.58 11.49
CA HIS A 37 13.25 4.90 12.45
C HIS A 37 14.33 4.11 11.72
N GLY A 38 15.43 3.79 12.42
CA GLY A 38 16.53 2.99 11.87
C GLY A 38 17.49 3.79 10.98
N LYS A 39 18.59 3.15 10.59
CA LYS A 39 19.62 3.70 9.73
C LYS A 39 19.51 3.16 8.31
N ALA A 40 20.09 3.85 7.34
CA ALA A 40 20.08 3.44 5.94
C ALA A 40 20.70 2.04 5.75
N GLU A 41 21.87 1.79 6.34
CA GLU A 41 22.60 0.53 6.21
C GLU A 41 21.83 -0.67 6.78
N GLU A 42 21.07 -0.45 7.87
CA GLU A 42 20.21 -1.49 8.47
C GLU A 42 19.07 -1.84 7.50
N HIS A 43 18.46 -0.83 6.90
CA HIS A 43 17.37 -1.00 5.94
C HIS A 43 17.84 -1.63 4.63
N GLU A 44 19.05 -1.32 4.14
CA GLU A 44 19.65 -1.98 2.96
C GLU A 44 19.78 -3.49 3.19
N ALA A 45 20.34 -3.87 4.34
CA ALA A 45 20.47 -5.28 4.70
C ALA A 45 19.11 -5.99 4.81
N VAL A 46 18.08 -5.30 5.30
CA VAL A 46 16.70 -5.83 5.35
C VAL A 46 16.15 -6.03 3.95
N ILE A 47 16.28 -5.04 3.05
CA ILE A 47 15.81 -5.14 1.66
C ILE A 47 16.45 -6.35 0.95
N GLU A 48 17.77 -6.51 1.09
CA GLU A 48 18.49 -7.65 0.50
C GLU A 48 17.94 -9.01 1.01
N ARG A 49 17.72 -9.12 2.34
CA ARG A 49 17.13 -10.32 2.95
C ARG A 49 15.71 -10.59 2.48
N VAL A 50 14.86 -9.56 2.33
CA VAL A 50 13.50 -9.69 1.77
C VAL A 50 13.56 -10.19 0.33
N ARG A 51 14.44 -9.63 -0.51
CA ARG A 51 14.63 -10.09 -1.88
C ARG A 51 15.06 -11.57 -1.94
N LYS A 52 15.95 -11.99 -1.03
CA LYS A 52 16.37 -13.37 -0.90
C LYS A 52 15.23 -14.30 -0.46
N ALA A 53 14.46 -13.93 0.54
CA ALA A 53 13.30 -14.70 1.01
C ALA A 53 12.24 -14.83 -0.10
N SER A 54 11.97 -13.74 -0.85
CA SER A 54 11.10 -13.74 -2.03
C SER A 54 11.59 -14.73 -3.09
N ALA A 55 12.87 -14.72 -3.43
CA ALA A 55 13.45 -15.64 -4.40
C ALA A 55 13.37 -17.11 -3.94
N THR A 56 13.64 -17.38 -2.67
CA THR A 56 13.58 -18.73 -2.08
C THR A 56 12.16 -19.31 -2.11
N SER A 57 11.15 -18.49 -1.82
CA SER A 57 9.74 -18.91 -1.83
C SER A 57 9.11 -18.96 -3.22
N GLY A 58 9.76 -18.38 -4.23
CA GLY A 58 9.18 -18.18 -5.57
C GLY A 58 8.06 -17.14 -5.64
N ARG A 59 7.66 -16.54 -4.49
CA ARG A 59 6.61 -15.52 -4.40
C ARG A 59 7.17 -14.13 -4.67
N ALA A 60 6.39 -13.31 -5.37
CA ALA A 60 6.72 -11.89 -5.48
C ALA A 60 6.44 -11.18 -4.15
N VAL A 61 7.44 -10.49 -3.61
CA VAL A 61 7.30 -9.60 -2.45
C VAL A 61 7.79 -8.21 -2.87
N ALA A 62 6.90 -7.21 -2.75
CA ALA A 62 7.23 -5.83 -3.04
C ALA A 62 7.91 -5.14 -1.85
N ILE A 63 8.73 -4.14 -2.14
CA ILE A 63 9.30 -3.22 -1.14
C ILE A 63 8.57 -1.88 -1.22
N LEU A 64 7.98 -1.46 -0.12
CA LEU A 64 7.36 -0.16 0.07
C LEU A 64 8.23 0.67 1.01
N VAL A 65 8.86 1.72 0.52
CA VAL A 65 9.61 2.70 1.33
C VAL A 65 8.65 3.80 1.75
N ASP A 66 8.42 3.91 3.06
CA ASP A 66 7.50 4.86 3.67
C ASP A 66 8.28 6.05 4.24
N LEU A 67 8.14 7.22 3.60
CA LEU A 67 8.80 8.46 3.98
C LEU A 67 8.19 8.99 5.29
N GLN A 68 9.05 9.58 6.13
CA GLN A 68 8.62 10.07 7.44
C GLN A 68 7.59 11.20 7.33
N GLY A 69 7.76 12.07 6.34
CA GLY A 69 7.01 13.32 6.22
C GLY A 69 7.47 14.40 7.20
N PRO A 70 6.96 15.61 7.04
CA PRO A 70 7.33 16.77 7.84
C PRO A 70 6.64 16.72 9.23
N LYS A 71 6.98 15.73 10.04
CA LYS A 71 6.37 15.55 11.37
C LYS A 71 6.81 16.67 12.32
N ILE A 72 5.86 17.43 12.83
CA ILE A 72 6.08 18.45 13.85
C ILE A 72 6.25 17.76 15.20
N ARG A 73 7.25 18.16 16.00
CA ARG A 73 7.57 17.57 17.29
C ARG A 73 7.86 18.64 18.33
N LEU A 74 7.64 18.28 19.59
CA LEU A 74 8.21 19.01 20.70
C LEU A 74 9.73 18.74 20.75
N GLU A 75 10.49 19.72 21.24
CA GLU A 75 11.91 19.57 21.55
C GLU A 75 12.12 18.80 22.84
N THR A 76 13.29 18.91 23.46
CA THR A 76 13.69 18.18 24.67
C THR A 76 13.32 18.93 25.96
N PHE A 77 13.03 18.18 27.02
CA PHE A 77 12.75 18.69 28.36
C PHE A 77 13.97 18.53 29.27
N GLN A 78 14.33 19.58 29.97
CA GLN A 78 15.53 19.62 30.84
C GLN A 78 15.47 18.55 31.95
N ASP A 79 14.31 18.39 32.58
CA ASP A 79 14.12 17.51 33.74
C ASP A 79 13.34 16.21 33.37
N GLY A 80 13.37 15.81 32.08
CA GLY A 80 12.65 14.64 31.57
C GLY A 80 11.13 14.87 31.48
N PRO A 81 10.31 13.79 31.44
CA PRO A 81 8.87 13.89 31.22
C PRO A 81 8.18 14.79 32.25
N GLN A 82 7.22 15.63 31.77
CA GLN A 82 6.46 16.58 32.58
C GLN A 82 4.98 16.22 32.60
N GLU A 83 4.36 16.31 33.80
CA GLU A 83 2.92 16.14 33.93
C GLU A 83 2.20 17.49 33.77
N LEU A 84 1.34 17.59 32.75
CA LEU A 84 0.46 18.72 32.55
C LEU A 84 -0.92 18.43 33.15
N LYS A 85 -1.46 19.39 33.90
CA LYS A 85 -2.78 19.29 34.51
C LYS A 85 -3.79 20.17 33.77
N ILE A 86 -5.07 19.80 33.84
CA ILE A 86 -6.16 20.59 33.25
C ILE A 86 -6.11 22.02 33.74
N GLY A 87 -6.18 22.98 32.81
CA GLY A 87 -6.12 24.42 33.12
C GLY A 87 -4.72 24.99 33.27
N ASP A 88 -3.65 24.18 33.29
CA ASP A 88 -2.26 24.68 33.26
C ASP A 88 -2.04 25.52 31.99
N THR A 89 -1.20 26.56 32.11
CA THR A 89 -0.69 27.28 30.94
C THR A 89 0.57 26.57 30.46
N PHE A 90 0.59 26.23 29.16
CA PHE A 90 1.73 25.59 28.54
C PHE A 90 2.06 26.29 27.23
N THR A 91 3.30 26.73 27.08
CA THR A 91 3.76 27.51 25.93
C THR A 91 4.62 26.66 25.01
N ILE A 92 4.30 26.68 23.71
CA ILE A 92 5.12 26.05 22.68
C ILE A 92 5.83 27.16 21.92
N THR A 93 7.17 27.11 21.90
CA THR A 93 7.99 28.22 21.37
C THR A 93 8.87 27.77 20.19
N THR A 94 9.16 28.72 19.30
CA THR A 94 10.14 28.53 18.22
C THR A 94 11.59 28.85 18.67
N ARG A 95 11.76 29.37 19.89
CA ARG A 95 13.07 29.66 20.47
C ARG A 95 13.78 28.35 20.84
N ASP A 96 15.10 28.37 20.72
CA ASP A 96 15.93 27.23 21.17
C ASP A 96 16.20 27.38 22.66
N VAL A 97 15.33 26.73 23.47
CA VAL A 97 15.37 26.80 24.94
C VAL A 97 15.11 25.41 25.50
N PRO A 98 15.72 25.04 26.65
CA PRO A 98 15.39 23.81 27.36
C PRO A 98 13.93 23.81 27.79
N GLY A 99 13.24 22.71 27.52
CA GLY A 99 11.83 22.54 27.88
C GLY A 99 11.65 22.40 29.40
N THR A 100 10.55 22.97 29.90
CA THR A 100 10.10 22.89 31.29
C THR A 100 8.63 22.50 31.34
N LYS A 101 8.04 22.49 32.52
CA LYS A 101 6.60 22.27 32.67
C LYS A 101 5.75 23.37 32.03
N GLU A 102 6.27 24.61 31.92
CA GLU A 102 5.54 25.77 31.41
C GLU A 102 5.84 26.07 29.94
N LEU A 103 6.99 25.61 29.43
CA LEU A 103 7.50 26.00 28.12
C LEU A 103 8.28 24.87 27.47
N VAL A 104 8.10 24.66 26.16
CA VAL A 104 8.94 23.75 25.38
C VAL A 104 9.13 24.24 23.94
N GLY A 105 10.29 23.97 23.36
CA GLY A 105 10.57 24.24 21.96
C GLY A 105 9.79 23.34 21.00
N THR A 106 9.68 23.76 19.74
CA THR A 106 9.15 22.95 18.63
C THR A 106 10.11 22.92 17.45
N THR A 107 10.14 21.78 16.74
CA THR A 107 10.89 21.61 15.50
C THR A 107 10.35 22.48 14.35
N PHE A 108 9.10 22.90 14.42
CA PHE A 108 8.46 23.70 13.38
C PHE A 108 8.49 25.22 13.71
N LYS A 109 9.38 25.93 13.05
CA LYS A 109 9.59 27.37 13.29
C LYS A 109 8.47 28.28 12.75
N GLY A 110 7.60 27.77 11.86
CA GLY A 110 6.41 28.44 11.35
C GLY A 110 5.17 28.38 12.27
N LEU A 111 5.25 27.65 13.39
CA LEU A 111 4.09 27.37 14.25
C LEU A 111 3.31 28.62 14.66
N PRO A 112 3.92 29.74 15.11
CA PRO A 112 3.17 30.93 15.48
C PRO A 112 2.42 31.60 14.31
N GLY A 113 2.99 31.49 13.08
CA GLY A 113 2.38 32.05 11.89
C GLY A 113 1.15 31.28 11.40
N ASP A 114 1.08 29.98 11.74
CA ASP A 114 0.00 29.09 11.32
C ASP A 114 -1.12 28.95 12.38
N CYS A 115 -0.85 29.29 13.64
CA CYS A 115 -1.81 29.16 14.74
C CYS A 115 -2.58 30.45 15.01
N ALA A 116 -3.83 30.31 15.46
CA ALA A 116 -4.68 31.40 15.93
C ALA A 116 -5.29 31.06 17.31
N PRO A 117 -5.63 32.09 18.14
CA PRO A 117 -6.39 31.86 19.37
C PRO A 117 -7.67 31.07 19.09
N GLY A 118 -7.90 30.02 19.87
CA GLY A 118 -9.01 29.09 19.71
C GLY A 118 -8.63 27.77 19.02
N ASP A 119 -7.50 27.69 18.34
CA ASP A 119 -7.02 26.44 17.73
C ASP A 119 -6.71 25.39 18.81
N ARG A 120 -6.96 24.15 18.47
CA ARG A 120 -6.66 23.00 19.34
C ARG A 120 -5.42 22.31 18.84
N LEU A 121 -4.45 22.12 19.73
CA LEU A 121 -3.23 21.36 19.45
C LEU A 121 -3.25 20.04 20.20
N LEU A 122 -2.81 18.97 19.55
CA LEU A 122 -2.78 17.64 20.12
C LEU A 122 -1.31 17.18 20.24
N ILE A 123 -0.96 16.65 21.39
CA ILE A 123 0.38 16.16 21.69
C ILE A 123 0.30 14.66 21.95
N ASP A 124 1.29 13.89 21.46
CA ASP A 124 1.39 12.44 21.65
C ASP A 124 0.12 11.73 21.14
N ASP A 125 -0.19 11.93 19.86
CA ASP A 125 -1.34 11.35 19.16
C ASP A 125 -2.70 11.61 19.85
N GLY A 126 -2.81 12.77 20.51
CA GLY A 126 -4.04 13.22 21.18
C GLY A 126 -4.17 12.81 22.64
N ASN A 127 -3.16 12.13 23.23
CA ASN A 127 -3.14 11.82 24.65
C ASN A 127 -3.16 13.06 25.54
N VAL A 128 -2.60 14.19 25.06
CA VAL A 128 -2.68 15.51 25.68
C VAL A 128 -3.27 16.48 24.66
N ALA A 129 -4.21 17.33 25.09
CA ALA A 129 -4.78 18.36 24.25
C ALA A 129 -4.66 19.73 24.93
N VAL A 130 -4.26 20.72 24.12
CA VAL A 130 -4.11 22.11 24.55
C VAL A 130 -4.81 23.04 23.59
N ARG A 131 -5.34 24.16 24.08
CA ARG A 131 -6.02 25.19 23.28
C ARG A 131 -5.19 26.46 23.25
N VAL A 132 -5.00 26.99 22.06
CA VAL A 132 -4.29 28.26 21.87
C VAL A 132 -5.07 29.40 22.48
N VAL A 133 -4.44 30.20 23.33
CA VAL A 133 -5.00 31.37 24.01
C VAL A 133 -4.44 32.67 23.41
N GLU A 134 -3.12 32.67 23.14
CA GLU A 134 -2.40 33.82 22.63
C GLU A 134 -1.28 33.37 21.70
N VAL A 135 -0.97 34.14 20.68
CA VAL A 135 0.13 33.91 19.77
C VAL A 135 0.97 35.19 19.69
N THR A 136 2.29 35.03 19.81
CA THR A 136 3.29 36.08 19.59
C THR A 136 4.18 35.72 18.40
N ASP A 137 5.21 36.52 18.12
CA ASP A 137 6.15 36.22 17.03
C ASP A 137 6.90 34.87 17.20
N THR A 138 7.08 34.41 18.45
CA THR A 138 7.85 33.21 18.77
C THR A 138 7.09 32.18 19.60
N ASP A 139 6.01 32.57 20.27
CA ASP A 139 5.37 31.73 21.27
C ASP A 139 3.89 31.50 20.94
N VAL A 140 3.46 30.27 21.09
CA VAL A 140 2.05 29.86 21.09
C VAL A 140 1.68 29.49 22.52
N VAL A 141 1.00 30.41 23.21
CA VAL A 141 0.53 30.23 24.59
C VAL A 141 -0.75 29.42 24.58
N THR A 142 -0.78 28.35 25.32
CA THR A 142 -1.92 27.42 25.33
C THR A 142 -2.43 27.16 26.75
N ARG A 143 -3.65 26.64 26.83
CA ARG A 143 -4.27 26.13 28.06
C ARG A 143 -4.56 24.63 27.90
N VAL A 144 -4.17 23.84 28.89
CA VAL A 144 -4.39 22.39 28.87
C VAL A 144 -5.87 22.06 29.02
N GLU A 145 -6.42 21.31 28.04
CA GLU A 145 -7.80 20.78 28.06
C GLU A 145 -7.85 19.33 28.48
N VAL A 146 -6.92 18.49 27.93
CA VAL A 146 -6.77 17.09 28.33
C VAL A 146 -5.41 16.92 28.97
N PRO A 147 -5.37 16.53 30.26
CA PRO A 147 -4.13 16.41 31.02
C PRO A 147 -3.37 15.15 30.62
N GLY A 148 -2.04 15.13 30.86
CA GLY A 148 -1.22 13.96 30.64
C GLY A 148 0.27 14.24 30.70
N MET A 149 1.06 13.22 30.37
CA MET A 149 2.53 13.32 30.34
C MET A 149 3.01 13.80 28.98
N VAL A 150 3.87 14.82 28.98
CA VAL A 150 4.62 15.24 27.78
C VAL A 150 6.11 14.91 27.99
N SER A 151 6.80 14.57 26.92
CA SER A 151 8.22 14.21 26.96
C SER A 151 8.91 14.57 25.64
N ASP A 152 10.23 14.33 25.58
CA ASP A 152 11.06 14.62 24.43
C ASP A 152 10.48 14.07 23.12
N HIS A 153 10.55 14.90 22.09
CA HIS A 153 10.23 14.56 20.70
C HIS A 153 8.81 14.00 20.44
N LYS A 154 7.86 14.25 21.35
CA LYS A 154 6.46 13.91 21.13
C LYS A 154 5.89 14.64 19.93
N GLY A 155 5.07 13.93 19.15
CA GLY A 155 4.37 14.50 17.98
C GLY A 155 3.45 15.64 18.40
N LEU A 156 3.39 16.69 17.58
CA LEU A 156 2.45 17.80 17.71
C LEU A 156 1.57 17.85 16.46
N ASN A 157 0.27 17.67 16.63
CA ASN A 157 -0.72 17.74 15.58
C ASN A 157 -1.58 19.00 15.73
N LEU A 158 -1.96 19.59 14.59
CA LEU A 158 -2.75 20.81 14.50
C LEU A 158 -4.03 20.54 13.69
N PRO A 159 -5.06 19.89 14.28
CA PRO A 159 -6.29 19.59 13.58
C PRO A 159 -6.98 20.84 13.04
N GLY A 160 -7.33 20.83 11.75
CA GLY A 160 -8.01 21.95 11.11
C GLY A 160 -7.13 23.16 10.75
N VAL A 161 -5.85 23.16 11.13
CA VAL A 161 -4.90 24.23 10.79
C VAL A 161 -4.20 23.92 9.47
N ALA A 162 -4.19 24.91 8.56
CA ALA A 162 -3.43 24.83 7.31
C ALA A 162 -1.93 25.07 7.59
N VAL A 163 -1.20 24.01 7.84
CA VAL A 163 0.22 24.08 8.19
C VAL A 163 1.08 24.39 6.95
N SER A 164 1.97 25.39 7.05
CA SER A 164 2.84 25.84 5.94
C SER A 164 4.08 24.97 5.70
N VAL A 165 4.14 23.76 6.30
CA VAL A 165 5.25 22.82 6.12
C VAL A 165 5.27 22.29 4.69
N PRO A 166 6.45 22.23 4.00
CA PRO A 166 6.55 21.62 2.67
C PRO A 166 6.16 20.12 2.70
N ALA A 167 5.67 19.59 1.56
CA ALA A 167 5.29 18.19 1.44
C ALA A 167 6.45 17.21 1.70
N LEU A 168 7.67 17.59 1.30
CA LEU A 168 8.91 16.85 1.55
C LEU A 168 9.84 17.65 2.45
N SER A 169 10.26 17.08 3.56
CA SER A 169 11.41 17.57 4.34
C SER A 169 12.73 17.24 3.60
N GLU A 170 13.84 17.87 4.00
CA GLU A 170 15.15 17.52 3.43
C GLU A 170 15.50 16.04 3.66
N LYS A 171 15.15 15.51 4.83
CA LYS A 171 15.30 14.07 5.12
C LYS A 171 14.46 13.23 4.15
N ASP A 172 13.23 13.61 3.85
CA ASP A 172 12.40 12.86 2.91
C ASP A 172 12.97 12.86 1.50
N LYS A 173 13.60 13.95 1.08
CA LYS A 173 14.31 14.03 -0.21
C LYS A 173 15.50 13.07 -0.27
N GLU A 174 16.28 12.98 0.82
CA GLU A 174 17.38 12.02 0.96
C GLU A 174 16.85 10.58 0.96
N ASP A 175 15.83 10.31 1.75
CA ASP A 175 15.20 8.99 1.85
C ASP A 175 14.53 8.55 0.54
N LEU A 176 13.97 9.48 -0.23
CA LEU A 176 13.43 9.23 -1.56
C LEU A 176 14.51 8.81 -2.54
N ARG A 177 15.62 9.55 -2.60
CA ARG A 177 16.78 9.19 -3.44
C ARG A 177 17.31 7.81 -3.06
N TRP A 178 17.51 7.57 -1.78
CA TRP A 178 17.91 6.27 -1.27
C TRP A 178 16.94 5.16 -1.68
N GLY A 179 15.62 5.36 -1.53
CA GLY A 179 14.62 4.36 -1.93
C GLY A 179 14.67 4.03 -3.42
N ILE A 180 14.96 5.03 -4.28
CA ILE A 180 15.13 4.83 -5.73
C ILE A 180 16.40 4.02 -6.02
N GLU A 181 17.50 4.29 -5.33
CA GLU A 181 18.78 3.55 -5.44
C GLU A 181 18.63 2.10 -4.99
N GLN A 182 17.84 1.84 -3.94
CA GLN A 182 17.55 0.49 -3.43
C GLN A 182 16.53 -0.30 -4.28
N ASP A 183 16.14 0.20 -5.45
CA ASP A 183 15.14 -0.44 -6.33
C ASP A 183 13.82 -0.74 -5.61
N ALA A 184 13.33 0.20 -4.79
CA ALA A 184 12.02 0.11 -4.16
C ALA A 184 10.92 -0.05 -5.22
N ASP A 185 9.88 -0.79 -4.89
CA ASP A 185 8.74 -1.01 -5.78
C ASP A 185 7.69 0.09 -5.64
N PHE A 186 7.60 0.69 -4.43
CA PHE A 186 6.70 1.80 -4.09
C PHE A 186 7.37 2.78 -3.13
N ILE A 187 6.99 4.05 -3.24
CA ILE A 187 7.26 5.09 -2.26
C ILE A 187 5.92 5.50 -1.63
N ALA A 188 5.80 5.53 -0.31
CA ALA A 188 4.65 6.13 0.37
C ALA A 188 5.00 7.54 0.84
N LEU A 189 4.18 8.51 0.45
CA LEU A 189 4.33 9.92 0.81
C LEU A 189 3.40 10.26 1.97
N SER A 190 3.98 10.65 3.11
CA SER A 190 3.24 11.03 4.32
C SER A 190 2.68 12.46 4.22
N PHE A 191 1.59 12.70 4.94
CA PHE A 191 0.94 14.01 5.09
C PHE A 191 0.56 14.70 3.78
N VAL A 192 0.14 13.92 2.77
CA VAL A 192 -0.41 14.45 1.52
C VAL A 192 -1.62 15.31 1.81
N ARG A 193 -1.72 16.48 1.16
CA ARG A 193 -2.82 17.43 1.30
C ARG A 193 -3.53 17.70 -0.03
N SER A 194 -2.82 17.54 -1.14
CA SER A 194 -3.32 17.83 -2.47
C SER A 194 -2.63 17.00 -3.55
N ALA A 195 -3.21 17.00 -4.75
CA ALA A 195 -2.60 16.40 -5.95
C ALA A 195 -1.26 17.04 -6.34
N GLN A 196 -0.98 18.28 -5.89
CA GLN A 196 0.27 18.98 -6.23
C GLN A 196 1.49 18.39 -5.50
N ASP A 197 1.27 17.76 -4.35
CA ASP A 197 2.37 17.24 -3.49
C ASP A 197 3.19 16.14 -4.18
N ILE A 198 2.65 15.48 -5.22
CA ILE A 198 3.40 14.51 -6.02
C ILE A 198 4.48 15.15 -6.90
N LYS A 199 4.36 16.46 -7.22
CA LYS A 199 5.28 17.12 -8.16
C LYS A 199 6.70 17.14 -7.65
N ASP A 200 6.90 17.51 -6.38
CA ASP A 200 8.21 17.54 -5.76
C ASP A 200 8.88 16.16 -5.76
N VAL A 201 8.08 15.11 -5.57
CA VAL A 201 8.55 13.71 -5.66
C VAL A 201 8.96 13.37 -7.09
N HIS A 202 8.13 13.73 -8.07
CA HIS A 202 8.40 13.48 -9.48
C HIS A 202 9.62 14.25 -10.00
N GLU A 203 9.86 15.49 -9.55
CA GLU A 203 11.05 16.27 -9.91
C GLU A 203 12.34 15.54 -9.49
N ILE A 204 12.39 15.03 -8.26
CA ILE A 204 13.54 14.25 -7.78
C ILE A 204 13.69 12.94 -8.56
N MET A 205 12.60 12.26 -8.86
CA MET A 205 12.62 11.02 -9.65
C MET A 205 13.12 11.25 -11.08
N ASP A 206 12.73 12.37 -11.69
CA ASP A 206 13.18 12.77 -13.03
C ASP A 206 14.67 13.14 -13.04
N GLU A 207 15.16 13.85 -12.02
CA GLU A 207 16.59 14.09 -11.81
C GLU A 207 17.41 12.78 -11.76
N MET A 208 16.86 11.74 -11.12
CA MET A 208 17.48 10.43 -11.00
C MET A 208 17.23 9.51 -12.22
N GLY A 209 16.41 9.94 -13.18
CA GLY A 209 16.08 9.17 -14.39
C GLY A 209 15.25 7.91 -14.15
N LYS A 210 14.58 7.79 -12.98
CA LYS A 210 13.80 6.60 -12.62
C LYS A 210 12.55 6.96 -11.83
N ARG A 211 11.38 6.68 -12.40
CA ARG A 211 10.10 6.82 -11.72
C ARG A 211 9.66 5.53 -11.04
N ILE A 212 9.26 5.65 -9.79
CA ILE A 212 8.69 4.58 -8.95
C ILE A 212 7.26 4.98 -8.60
N PRO A 213 6.29 4.06 -8.57
CA PRO A 213 4.92 4.36 -8.14
C PRO A 213 4.87 4.98 -6.74
N VAL A 214 4.04 6.02 -6.58
CA VAL A 214 3.88 6.76 -5.33
C VAL A 214 2.51 6.50 -4.74
N ILE A 215 2.49 6.09 -3.46
CA ILE A 215 1.29 5.87 -2.66
C ILE A 215 1.04 7.11 -1.78
N ALA A 216 -0.09 7.79 -1.97
CA ALA A 216 -0.48 8.90 -1.11
C ALA A 216 -1.02 8.39 0.22
N LYS A 217 -0.49 8.88 1.34
CA LYS A 217 -1.05 8.59 2.66
C LYS A 217 -2.12 9.62 3.00
N ILE A 218 -3.33 9.13 3.21
CA ILE A 218 -4.50 9.94 3.57
C ILE A 218 -4.53 10.03 5.10
N GLU A 219 -3.99 11.13 5.62
CA GLU A 219 -3.74 11.39 7.04
C GLU A 219 -4.32 12.73 7.50
N LYS A 220 -4.71 13.60 6.56
CA LYS A 220 -5.14 14.96 6.82
C LYS A 220 -6.54 15.24 6.30
N PRO A 221 -7.34 16.09 6.97
CA PRO A 221 -8.65 16.51 6.47
C PRO A 221 -8.59 17.10 5.05
N GLN A 222 -7.55 17.89 4.73
CA GLN A 222 -7.34 18.44 3.39
C GLN A 222 -7.21 17.35 2.31
N ALA A 223 -6.55 16.22 2.64
CA ALA A 223 -6.48 15.09 1.72
C ALA A 223 -7.84 14.42 1.52
N VAL A 224 -8.71 14.44 2.52
CA VAL A 224 -10.08 13.92 2.40
C VAL A 224 -10.93 14.81 1.50
N GLU A 225 -10.78 16.14 1.62
CA GLU A 225 -11.47 17.12 0.76
C GLU A 225 -11.01 17.02 -0.71
N ALA A 226 -9.70 16.79 -0.95
CA ALA A 226 -9.10 16.68 -2.27
C ALA A 226 -8.95 15.20 -2.74
N LEU A 227 -9.70 14.27 -2.17
CA LEU A 227 -9.45 12.83 -2.32
C LEU A 227 -9.53 12.34 -3.78
N GLU A 228 -10.47 12.85 -4.57
CA GLU A 228 -10.62 12.48 -5.99
C GLU A 228 -9.41 12.91 -6.81
N GLU A 229 -8.95 14.15 -6.62
CA GLU A 229 -7.76 14.69 -7.31
C GLU A 229 -6.47 13.95 -6.88
N ILE A 230 -6.36 13.58 -5.60
CA ILE A 230 -5.23 12.79 -5.09
C ILE A 230 -5.24 11.39 -5.70
N VAL A 231 -6.39 10.71 -5.72
CA VAL A 231 -6.52 9.39 -6.33
C VAL A 231 -6.19 9.46 -7.83
N GLU A 232 -6.52 10.53 -8.54
CA GLU A 232 -6.16 10.70 -9.94
C GLU A 232 -4.65 10.90 -10.13
N ALA A 233 -4.01 11.71 -9.29
CA ALA A 233 -2.60 12.10 -9.45
C ALA A 233 -1.60 11.02 -9.00
N PHE A 234 -1.90 10.29 -7.92
CA PHE A 234 -1.02 9.28 -7.33
C PHE A 234 -1.25 7.88 -7.92
N ASP A 235 -0.30 6.96 -7.75
CA ASP A 235 -0.37 5.59 -8.25
C ASP A 235 -1.16 4.63 -7.34
N GLY A 236 -1.44 5.04 -6.12
CA GLY A 236 -2.25 4.34 -5.13
C GLY A 236 -2.43 5.18 -3.88
N ILE A 237 -3.19 4.68 -2.92
CA ILE A 237 -3.43 5.37 -1.65
C ILE A 237 -3.29 4.45 -0.45
N MET A 238 -2.99 5.03 0.70
CA MET A 238 -2.99 4.37 2.00
C MET A 238 -3.87 5.17 2.97
N VAL A 239 -4.92 4.55 3.46
CA VAL A 239 -5.77 5.15 4.52
C VAL A 239 -5.08 4.89 5.86
N ALA A 240 -4.37 5.90 6.37
CA ALA A 240 -3.62 5.83 7.62
C ALA A 240 -4.52 6.28 8.78
N ARG A 241 -5.35 5.35 9.27
CA ARG A 241 -6.45 5.63 10.20
C ARG A 241 -6.02 6.19 11.54
N GLY A 242 -4.81 5.84 12.01
CA GLY A 242 -4.24 6.36 13.24
C GLY A 242 -4.07 7.88 13.19
N ASP A 243 -3.28 8.37 12.21
CA ASP A 243 -3.04 9.80 12.04
C ASP A 243 -4.32 10.53 11.65
N LEU A 244 -5.14 9.95 10.75
CA LEU A 244 -6.40 10.53 10.34
C LEU A 244 -7.38 10.70 11.51
N GLY A 245 -7.46 9.74 12.43
CA GLY A 245 -8.32 9.79 13.62
C GLY A 245 -7.85 10.77 14.70
N VAL A 246 -6.58 11.22 14.61
CA VAL A 246 -6.08 12.35 15.43
C VAL A 246 -6.48 13.68 14.83
N GLU A 247 -6.53 13.79 13.50
CA GLU A 247 -6.74 15.02 12.76
C GLU A 247 -8.24 15.36 12.49
N MET A 248 -9.12 14.37 12.60
CA MET A 248 -10.56 14.54 12.36
C MET A 248 -11.40 13.72 13.34
N PRO A 249 -12.74 14.00 13.45
CA PRO A 249 -13.62 13.22 14.32
C PRO A 249 -13.55 11.72 14.01
N LEU A 250 -13.34 10.92 15.06
CA LEU A 250 -13.10 9.48 14.93
C LEU A 250 -14.26 8.76 14.21
N GLU A 251 -15.50 9.20 14.43
CA GLU A 251 -16.71 8.67 13.79
C GLU A 251 -16.77 8.91 12.27
N ALA A 252 -15.98 9.84 11.74
CA ALA A 252 -15.91 10.10 10.30
C ALA A 252 -14.94 9.16 9.57
N VAL A 253 -13.91 8.65 10.28
CA VAL A 253 -12.84 7.83 9.69
C VAL A 253 -13.35 6.60 8.92
N PRO A 254 -14.33 5.81 9.41
CA PRO A 254 -14.84 4.65 8.66
C PRO A 254 -15.49 5.02 7.33
N LEU A 255 -16.17 6.17 7.23
CA LEU A 255 -16.79 6.63 5.98
C LEU A 255 -15.75 7.13 4.99
N VAL A 256 -14.69 7.79 5.47
CA VAL A 256 -13.54 8.19 4.64
C VAL A 256 -12.86 6.95 4.07
N GLN A 257 -12.62 5.91 4.88
CA GLN A 257 -12.06 4.64 4.42
C GLN A 257 -12.87 4.05 3.27
N LYS A 258 -14.20 3.94 3.42
CA LYS A 258 -15.08 3.38 2.39
C LYS A 258 -15.02 4.19 1.10
N ARG A 259 -15.09 5.52 1.20
CA ARG A 259 -15.00 6.41 0.03
C ARG A 259 -13.65 6.33 -0.66
N ALA A 260 -12.56 6.28 0.10
CA ALA A 260 -11.21 6.14 -0.44
C ALA A 260 -11.02 4.81 -1.19
N ILE A 261 -11.51 3.71 -0.63
CA ILE A 261 -11.48 2.39 -1.28
C ILE A 261 -12.29 2.39 -2.58
N GLU A 262 -13.51 2.95 -2.56
CA GLU A 262 -14.37 3.04 -3.75
C GLU A 262 -13.68 3.80 -4.89
N LEU A 263 -13.14 4.99 -4.59
CA LEU A 263 -12.45 5.83 -5.59
C LEU A 263 -11.20 5.16 -6.16
N ALA A 264 -10.38 4.56 -5.30
CA ALA A 264 -9.17 3.84 -5.74
C ALA A 264 -9.54 2.65 -6.66
N ARG A 265 -10.58 1.90 -6.33
CA ARG A 265 -11.09 0.80 -7.18
C ARG A 265 -11.60 1.31 -8.52
N ILE A 266 -12.36 2.42 -8.54
CA ILE A 266 -12.82 3.04 -9.80
C ILE A 266 -11.62 3.43 -10.68
N ALA A 267 -10.56 3.97 -10.08
CA ALA A 267 -9.34 4.36 -10.76
C ALA A 267 -8.40 3.18 -11.11
N ALA A 268 -8.72 1.94 -10.71
CA ALA A 268 -7.85 0.75 -10.81
C ALA A 268 -6.47 0.96 -10.17
N LYS A 269 -6.44 1.64 -9.02
CA LYS A 269 -5.24 1.92 -8.23
C LYS A 269 -5.31 1.16 -6.89
N PRO A 270 -4.19 0.63 -6.38
CA PRO A 270 -4.19 -0.11 -5.13
C PRO A 270 -4.52 0.78 -3.94
N VAL A 271 -5.25 0.23 -2.98
CA VAL A 271 -5.56 0.89 -1.71
C VAL A 271 -5.18 0.00 -0.53
N ILE A 272 -4.42 0.59 0.39
CA ILE A 272 -3.97 -0.04 1.63
C ILE A 272 -4.79 0.53 2.79
N VAL A 273 -5.39 -0.33 3.62
CA VAL A 273 -5.95 0.06 4.92
C VAL A 273 -4.89 -0.17 5.99
N ALA A 274 -4.52 0.89 6.70
CA ALA A 274 -3.38 0.90 7.58
C ALA A 274 -3.72 1.33 9.01
N THR A 275 -2.86 0.95 9.93
CA THR A 275 -2.83 1.26 11.36
C THR A 275 -3.98 0.67 12.18
N GLN A 276 -3.63 0.16 13.36
CA GLN A 276 -4.56 -0.37 14.36
C GLN A 276 -5.51 -1.46 13.81
N VAL A 277 -5.01 -2.35 12.96
CA VAL A 277 -5.81 -3.46 12.42
C VAL A 277 -5.83 -4.63 13.40
N MET A 278 -4.68 -4.99 13.96
CA MET A 278 -4.52 -6.04 14.98
C MET A 278 -3.60 -5.61 16.11
N ASP A 279 -3.73 -4.38 16.57
CA ASP A 279 -2.84 -3.71 17.53
C ASP A 279 -2.66 -4.50 18.82
N SER A 280 -3.71 -5.18 19.31
CA SER A 280 -3.64 -6.04 20.48
C SER A 280 -2.65 -7.20 20.33
N MET A 281 -2.38 -7.64 19.10
CA MET A 281 -1.42 -8.71 18.80
C MET A 281 0.05 -8.28 18.90
N ILE A 282 0.34 -7.01 19.12
CA ILE A 282 1.68 -6.58 19.57
C ILE A 282 2.08 -7.32 20.85
N LYS A 283 1.13 -7.53 21.76
CA LYS A 283 1.36 -8.13 23.09
C LYS A 283 0.63 -9.44 23.34
N ASN A 284 -0.38 -9.77 22.54
CA ASN A 284 -1.23 -10.94 22.73
C ASN A 284 -1.17 -11.88 21.54
N PRO A 285 -1.28 -13.21 21.74
CA PRO A 285 -1.23 -14.19 20.66
C PRO A 285 -2.53 -14.27 19.82
N ARG A 286 -3.56 -13.50 20.17
CA ARG A 286 -4.85 -13.46 19.49
C ARG A 286 -5.40 -12.05 19.45
N PRO A 287 -6.08 -11.65 18.34
CA PRO A 287 -6.72 -10.35 18.24
C PRO A 287 -8.01 -10.30 19.09
N THR A 288 -8.51 -9.12 19.31
CA THR A 288 -9.86 -8.90 19.80
C THR A 288 -10.89 -9.22 18.71
N ARG A 289 -12.15 -9.43 19.12
CA ARG A 289 -13.25 -9.60 18.16
C ARG A 289 -13.50 -8.34 17.33
N ALA A 290 -13.27 -7.17 17.89
CA ALA A 290 -13.39 -5.90 17.19
C ALA A 290 -12.35 -5.77 16.07
N GLU A 291 -11.09 -6.14 16.33
CA GLU A 291 -10.02 -6.14 15.33
C GLU A 291 -10.27 -7.15 14.21
N ALA A 292 -10.72 -8.36 14.55
CA ALA A 292 -11.11 -9.36 13.54
C ALA A 292 -12.27 -8.86 12.66
N SER A 293 -13.25 -8.17 13.26
CA SER A 293 -14.35 -7.55 12.52
C SER A 293 -13.89 -6.39 11.66
N ASP A 294 -12.96 -5.56 12.13
CA ASP A 294 -12.39 -4.44 11.40
C ASP A 294 -11.59 -4.90 10.18
N CYS A 295 -10.72 -5.91 10.35
CA CYS A 295 -10.00 -6.54 9.25
C CYS A 295 -10.98 -7.08 8.18
N ALA A 296 -12.00 -7.84 8.60
CA ALA A 296 -13.02 -8.35 7.69
C ALA A 296 -13.78 -7.23 6.96
N ASN A 297 -14.13 -6.13 7.65
CA ASN A 297 -14.78 -4.97 7.04
C ASN A 297 -13.90 -4.32 5.97
N ALA A 298 -12.61 -4.12 6.21
CA ALA A 298 -11.70 -3.58 5.21
C ALA A 298 -11.69 -4.41 3.91
N ILE A 299 -11.75 -5.74 4.05
CA ILE A 299 -11.84 -6.66 2.90
C ILE A 299 -13.19 -6.55 2.19
N LEU A 300 -14.30 -6.49 2.93
CA LEU A 300 -15.64 -6.34 2.35
C LEU A 300 -15.86 -4.96 1.72
N ASP A 301 -15.18 -3.94 2.19
CA ASP A 301 -15.13 -2.62 1.54
C ASP A 301 -14.40 -2.70 0.18
N GLY A 302 -13.57 -3.72 -0.03
CA GLY A 302 -12.85 -3.98 -1.26
C GLY A 302 -11.41 -3.46 -1.27
N ALA A 303 -10.75 -3.32 -0.13
CA ALA A 303 -9.33 -2.97 -0.05
C ALA A 303 -8.45 -3.96 -0.83
N ASP A 304 -7.35 -3.47 -1.43
CA ASP A 304 -6.34 -4.33 -2.03
C ASP A 304 -5.48 -4.99 -0.96
N ALA A 305 -5.13 -4.25 0.09
CA ALA A 305 -4.27 -4.72 1.16
C ALA A 305 -4.66 -4.18 2.52
N VAL A 306 -4.30 -4.92 3.55
CA VAL A 306 -4.29 -4.49 4.95
C VAL A 306 -2.86 -4.49 5.48
N MET A 307 -2.53 -3.54 6.36
CA MET A 307 -1.16 -3.33 6.84
C MET A 307 -1.04 -3.63 8.32
N LEU A 308 0.03 -4.32 8.67
CA LEU A 308 0.54 -4.53 10.02
C LEU A 308 1.72 -3.58 10.28
N SER A 309 1.69 -2.87 11.38
CA SER A 309 2.68 -1.86 11.80
C SER A 309 3.54 -2.36 12.95
N GLY A 310 3.20 -1.99 14.18
CA GLY A 310 3.86 -2.43 15.40
C GLY A 310 3.82 -3.95 15.58
N GLU A 311 2.74 -4.57 15.12
CA GLU A 311 2.47 -6.00 15.22
C GLU A 311 3.59 -6.86 14.64
N THR A 312 4.17 -6.42 13.51
CA THR A 312 5.26 -7.13 12.84
C THR A 312 6.63 -6.52 13.06
N SER A 313 6.72 -5.21 13.40
CA SER A 313 8.03 -4.54 13.56
C SER A 313 8.65 -4.74 14.94
N VAL A 314 7.84 -4.74 16.00
CA VAL A 314 8.28 -4.83 17.41
C VAL A 314 7.44 -5.78 18.26
N GLY A 315 6.37 -6.35 17.70
CA GLY A 315 5.44 -7.21 18.40
C GLY A 315 6.07 -8.53 18.87
N ALA A 316 5.47 -9.14 19.88
CA ALA A 316 5.90 -10.43 20.43
C ALA A 316 5.44 -11.62 19.56
N PHE A 317 4.45 -11.43 18.69
CA PHE A 317 3.80 -12.51 17.91
C PHE A 317 3.70 -12.18 16.41
N PRO A 318 4.79 -11.75 15.72
CA PRO A 318 4.70 -11.22 14.36
C PRO A 318 4.19 -12.25 13.34
N ILE A 319 4.66 -13.49 13.39
CA ILE A 319 4.30 -14.54 12.43
C ILE A 319 2.84 -14.99 12.65
N GLU A 320 2.44 -15.17 13.91
CA GLU A 320 1.07 -15.53 14.28
C GLU A 320 0.09 -14.43 13.85
N THR A 321 0.49 -13.17 13.91
CA THR A 321 -0.33 -12.04 13.46
C THR A 321 -0.58 -12.11 11.96
N VAL A 322 0.45 -12.37 11.15
CA VAL A 322 0.28 -12.54 9.70
C VAL A 322 -0.60 -13.74 9.37
N ARG A 323 -0.38 -14.89 10.03
CA ARG A 323 -1.23 -16.08 9.84
C ARG A 323 -2.68 -15.84 10.22
N THR A 324 -2.90 -15.14 11.33
CA THR A 324 -4.25 -14.79 11.79
C THR A 324 -4.95 -13.85 10.83
N MET A 325 -4.27 -12.81 10.36
CA MET A 325 -4.79 -11.91 9.34
C MET A 325 -5.09 -12.66 8.04
N ALA A 326 -4.21 -13.52 7.56
CA ALA A 326 -4.43 -14.34 6.39
C ALA A 326 -5.68 -15.22 6.52
N ALA A 327 -5.87 -15.87 7.67
CA ALA A 327 -7.05 -16.70 7.94
C ALA A 327 -8.35 -15.89 7.97
N ILE A 328 -8.34 -14.66 8.54
CA ILE A 328 -9.50 -13.76 8.53
C ILE A 328 -9.84 -13.34 7.11
N ILE A 329 -8.83 -12.97 6.32
CA ILE A 329 -9.02 -12.59 4.91
C ILE A 329 -9.63 -13.74 4.12
N GLU A 330 -9.04 -14.94 4.19
CA GLU A 330 -9.53 -16.12 3.46
C GLU A 330 -10.97 -16.45 3.84
N SER A 331 -11.27 -16.51 5.13
CA SER A 331 -12.63 -16.77 5.61
C SER A 331 -13.64 -15.71 5.15
N THR A 332 -13.24 -14.44 5.13
CA THR A 332 -14.09 -13.33 4.68
C THR A 332 -14.36 -13.40 3.18
N GLU A 333 -13.33 -13.71 2.39
CA GLU A 333 -13.45 -13.82 0.92
C GLU A 333 -14.25 -15.05 0.49
N GLU A 334 -14.11 -16.18 1.19
CA GLU A 334 -14.83 -17.41 0.89
C GLU A 334 -16.32 -17.31 1.25
N ASN A 335 -16.64 -16.68 2.38
CA ASN A 335 -18.01 -16.68 2.92
C ASN A 335 -18.74 -15.33 2.75
N GLY A 336 -18.07 -14.32 2.26
CA GLY A 336 -18.62 -12.95 2.15
C GLY A 336 -18.19 -12.17 0.91
N GLY A 337 -17.37 -12.75 0.03
CA GLY A 337 -16.84 -12.04 -1.14
C GLY A 337 -17.91 -11.46 -2.07
N GLU A 338 -19.07 -12.08 -2.15
CA GLU A 338 -20.23 -11.58 -2.89
C GLU A 338 -20.82 -10.27 -2.35
N ARG A 339 -20.49 -9.91 -1.10
CA ARG A 339 -20.92 -8.66 -0.45
C ARG A 339 -20.02 -7.47 -0.80
N ILE A 340 -18.87 -7.71 -1.42
CA ILE A 340 -18.03 -6.63 -1.91
C ILE A 340 -18.81 -5.87 -2.97
N ALA A 341 -19.05 -4.57 -2.73
CA ALA A 341 -19.86 -3.77 -3.63
C ALA A 341 -19.27 -3.77 -5.05
N SER A 342 -20.12 -3.95 -6.05
CA SER A 342 -19.73 -3.73 -7.43
C SER A 342 -19.49 -2.24 -7.65
N ILE A 343 -18.40 -1.91 -8.36
CA ILE A 343 -18.15 -0.52 -8.76
C ILE A 343 -18.97 -0.19 -10.02
N PRO A 344 -19.39 1.07 -10.20
CA PRO A 344 -20.02 1.51 -11.44
C PRO A 344 -19.10 1.21 -12.62
N GLY A 345 -19.68 0.74 -13.73
CA GLY A 345 -18.93 0.48 -14.96
C GLY A 345 -18.46 1.80 -15.57
N PHE A 346 -17.31 2.29 -15.15
CA PHE A 346 -16.66 3.46 -15.73
C PHE A 346 -15.64 2.97 -16.77
N TYR A 347 -16.08 2.88 -18.02
CA TYR A 347 -15.22 2.45 -19.13
C TYR A 347 -14.78 3.68 -19.92
N ALA A 348 -13.72 4.33 -19.43
CA ALA A 348 -13.16 5.50 -20.11
C ALA A 348 -12.34 5.10 -21.36
N ASP A 349 -11.90 3.82 -21.43
CA ASP A 349 -11.01 3.34 -22.46
C ASP A 349 -11.32 1.91 -22.96
N ARG A 350 -10.70 1.57 -24.08
CA ARG A 350 -10.82 0.24 -24.71
C ARG A 350 -10.39 -0.90 -23.78
N ALA A 351 -9.31 -0.70 -23.03
CA ALA A 351 -8.75 -1.74 -22.15
C ALA A 351 -9.74 -2.08 -21.03
N GLY A 352 -10.39 -1.08 -20.43
CA GLY A 352 -11.41 -1.28 -19.41
C GLY A 352 -12.61 -2.08 -19.91
N VAL A 353 -13.10 -1.77 -21.13
CA VAL A 353 -14.22 -2.50 -21.76
C VAL A 353 -13.85 -3.98 -21.98
N ILE A 354 -12.66 -4.23 -22.52
CA ILE A 354 -12.19 -5.61 -22.79
C ILE A 354 -12.00 -6.38 -21.48
N CYS A 355 -11.40 -5.78 -20.46
CA CYS A 355 -11.23 -6.40 -19.17
C CYS A 355 -12.56 -6.75 -18.51
N GLU A 356 -13.59 -5.89 -18.61
CA GLU A 356 -14.91 -6.24 -18.09
C GLU A 356 -15.55 -7.37 -18.87
N ALA A 357 -15.52 -7.32 -20.19
CA ALA A 357 -16.05 -8.40 -21.02
C ALA A 357 -15.37 -9.73 -20.67
N ALA A 358 -14.05 -9.72 -20.51
CA ALA A 358 -13.27 -10.89 -20.12
C ALA A 358 -13.71 -11.44 -18.74
N ALA A 359 -13.86 -10.57 -17.74
CA ALA A 359 -14.27 -10.96 -16.41
C ALA A 359 -15.69 -11.57 -16.39
N ARG A 360 -16.62 -11.01 -17.17
CA ARG A 360 -17.99 -11.55 -17.31
C ARG A 360 -18.01 -12.88 -18.05
N ILE A 361 -17.22 -13.02 -19.11
CA ILE A 361 -17.10 -14.27 -19.86
C ILE A 361 -16.52 -15.37 -18.95
N ALA A 362 -15.44 -15.05 -18.22
CA ALA A 362 -14.80 -15.99 -17.33
C ALA A 362 -15.75 -16.47 -16.22
N GLU A 363 -16.57 -15.58 -15.66
CA GLU A 363 -17.60 -15.93 -14.68
C GLU A 363 -18.70 -16.80 -15.27
N HIS A 364 -19.13 -16.52 -16.51
CA HIS A 364 -20.21 -17.25 -17.18
C HIS A 364 -19.79 -18.65 -17.61
N LEU A 365 -18.52 -18.81 -17.95
CA LEU A 365 -17.93 -20.09 -18.34
C LEU A 365 -17.41 -20.91 -17.15
N ASP A 366 -17.47 -20.38 -15.92
CA ASP A 366 -16.80 -20.94 -14.73
C ASP A 366 -15.32 -21.26 -15.02
N ALA A 367 -14.64 -20.29 -15.68
CA ALA A 367 -13.27 -20.44 -16.12
C ALA A 367 -12.34 -20.68 -14.93
N ARG A 368 -11.37 -21.58 -15.10
CA ARG A 368 -10.40 -21.92 -14.07
C ARG A 368 -9.57 -20.71 -13.61
N TYR A 369 -9.14 -19.88 -14.58
CA TYR A 369 -8.41 -18.63 -14.34
C TYR A 369 -8.77 -17.56 -15.34
N LEU A 370 -8.72 -16.31 -14.86
CA LEU A 370 -8.64 -15.11 -15.67
C LEU A 370 -7.18 -14.71 -15.81
N VAL A 371 -6.67 -14.65 -17.03
CA VAL A 371 -5.24 -14.51 -17.31
C VAL A 371 -4.96 -13.20 -18.02
N THR A 372 -3.85 -12.54 -17.67
CA THR A 372 -3.40 -11.38 -18.42
C THR A 372 -1.89 -11.42 -18.66
N PHE A 373 -1.48 -10.98 -19.86
CA PHE A 373 -0.10 -10.64 -20.18
C PHE A 373 0.05 -9.13 -20.13
N SER A 374 0.98 -8.62 -19.33
CA SER A 374 1.08 -7.18 -19.10
C SER A 374 2.51 -6.72 -18.85
N GLN A 375 2.95 -5.69 -19.57
CA GLN A 375 4.25 -5.03 -19.36
C GLN A 375 4.19 -4.10 -18.13
N SER A 376 3.14 -3.30 -18.01
CA SER A 376 2.99 -2.27 -16.96
C SER A 376 2.13 -2.70 -15.77
N GLY A 377 1.44 -3.85 -15.86
CA GLY A 377 0.47 -4.30 -14.87
C GLY A 377 -0.92 -3.65 -14.99
N THR A 378 -1.15 -2.76 -15.96
CA THR A 378 -2.42 -2.02 -16.07
C THR A 378 -3.61 -2.95 -16.29
N SER A 379 -3.53 -3.88 -17.24
CA SER A 379 -4.62 -4.86 -17.50
C SER A 379 -4.93 -5.71 -16.26
N ALA A 380 -3.89 -6.12 -15.53
CA ALA A 380 -4.05 -6.86 -14.29
C ALA A 380 -4.82 -6.05 -13.24
N ARG A 381 -4.50 -4.77 -13.04
CA ARG A 381 -5.22 -3.89 -12.11
C ARG A 381 -6.66 -3.61 -12.58
N LEU A 382 -6.89 -3.45 -13.89
CA LEU A 382 -8.24 -3.30 -14.44
C LEU A 382 -9.11 -4.53 -14.20
N LEU A 383 -8.57 -5.73 -14.26
CA LEU A 383 -9.27 -6.96 -13.90
C LEU A 383 -9.48 -7.06 -12.38
N SER A 384 -8.44 -6.79 -11.60
CA SER A 384 -8.46 -6.85 -10.14
C SER A 384 -9.54 -5.96 -9.51
N ARG A 385 -9.72 -4.72 -10.01
CA ARG A 385 -10.69 -3.76 -9.44
C ARG A 385 -12.12 -4.27 -9.38
N MET A 386 -12.47 -5.23 -10.24
CA MET A 386 -13.83 -5.76 -10.31
C MET A 386 -14.16 -6.75 -9.19
N ARG A 387 -13.15 -7.24 -8.47
CA ARG A 387 -13.31 -8.18 -7.33
C ARG A 387 -14.13 -9.42 -7.68
N ARG A 388 -13.95 -9.97 -8.89
CA ARG A 388 -14.64 -11.19 -9.30
C ARG A 388 -14.11 -12.43 -8.55
N PRO A 389 -14.94 -13.47 -8.34
CA PRO A 389 -14.54 -14.66 -7.58
C PRO A 389 -13.51 -15.54 -8.31
N ILE A 390 -13.22 -15.27 -9.57
CA ILE A 390 -12.30 -16.05 -10.40
C ILE A 390 -10.84 -15.71 -10.04
N PRO A 391 -9.95 -16.69 -9.81
CA PRO A 391 -8.53 -16.44 -9.59
C PRO A 391 -7.87 -15.80 -10.80
N MET A 392 -6.89 -14.91 -10.56
CA MET A 392 -6.22 -14.16 -11.63
C MET A 392 -4.74 -14.48 -11.69
N LEU A 393 -4.24 -14.76 -12.90
CA LEU A 393 -2.83 -14.94 -13.19
C LEU A 393 -2.34 -13.77 -14.06
N ALA A 394 -1.24 -13.16 -13.69
CA ALA A 394 -0.59 -12.13 -14.49
C ALA A 394 0.82 -12.58 -14.91
N PHE A 395 1.07 -12.57 -16.20
CA PHE A 395 2.33 -12.93 -16.83
C PHE A 395 3.03 -11.65 -17.30
N THR A 396 4.32 -11.52 -16.95
CA THR A 396 5.12 -10.35 -17.31
C THR A 396 6.59 -10.72 -17.48
N PRO A 397 7.32 -10.12 -18.45
CA PRO A 397 8.77 -10.28 -18.56
C PRO A 397 9.54 -9.43 -17.54
N LEU A 398 8.88 -8.41 -16.94
CA LEU A 398 9.52 -7.43 -16.09
C LEU A 398 9.37 -7.79 -14.60
N GLU A 399 10.50 -8.03 -13.92
CA GLU A 399 10.52 -8.33 -12.48
C GLU A 399 9.93 -7.19 -11.64
N SER A 400 10.17 -5.93 -12.02
CA SER A 400 9.58 -4.78 -11.34
C SER A 400 8.05 -4.77 -11.40
N THR A 401 7.46 -5.12 -12.55
CA THR A 401 6.00 -5.26 -12.70
C THR A 401 5.47 -6.43 -11.88
N ARG A 402 6.18 -7.58 -11.91
CA ARG A 402 5.85 -8.74 -11.08
C ARG A 402 5.77 -8.36 -9.60
N ARG A 403 6.77 -7.67 -9.07
CA ARG A 403 6.81 -7.22 -7.67
C ARG A 403 5.71 -6.19 -7.36
N ARG A 404 5.49 -5.20 -8.24
CA ARG A 404 4.45 -4.18 -8.05
C ARG A 404 3.04 -4.76 -8.00
N LEU A 405 2.76 -5.78 -8.78
CA LEU A 405 1.46 -6.46 -8.75
C LEU A 405 1.23 -7.27 -7.47
N ALA A 406 2.25 -7.52 -6.64
CA ALA A 406 2.09 -8.13 -5.33
C ALA A 406 1.22 -7.29 -4.37
N LEU A 407 1.03 -6.00 -4.63
CA LEU A 407 0.10 -5.14 -3.87
C LEU A 407 -1.34 -5.18 -4.40
N SER A 408 -1.60 -5.76 -5.57
CA SER A 408 -2.93 -5.75 -6.20
C SER A 408 -3.76 -6.98 -5.79
N TRP A 409 -5.02 -6.75 -5.45
CA TRP A 409 -5.95 -7.79 -5.02
C TRP A 409 -6.10 -8.94 -6.02
N GLY A 410 -6.06 -10.18 -5.52
CA GLY A 410 -6.39 -11.39 -6.27
C GLY A 410 -5.38 -11.82 -7.34
N ILE A 411 -4.34 -11.05 -7.59
CA ILE A 411 -3.36 -11.34 -8.65
C ILE A 411 -2.25 -12.25 -8.11
N GLN A 412 -2.00 -13.34 -8.83
CA GLN A 412 -0.78 -14.15 -8.73
C GLN A 412 0.07 -13.91 -9.96
N THR A 413 1.37 -13.65 -9.76
CA THR A 413 2.24 -13.17 -10.83
C THR A 413 3.31 -14.19 -11.20
N TYR A 414 3.55 -14.34 -12.51
CA TYR A 414 4.58 -15.20 -13.08
C TYR A 414 5.49 -14.40 -13.99
N ARG A 415 6.80 -14.62 -13.85
CA ARG A 415 7.76 -14.06 -14.78
C ARG A 415 7.95 -15.03 -15.94
N VAL A 416 7.77 -14.53 -17.15
CA VAL A 416 7.97 -15.27 -18.40
C VAL A 416 8.86 -14.49 -19.35
N PRO A 417 9.59 -15.16 -20.26
CA PRO A 417 10.33 -14.46 -21.32
C PRO A 417 9.41 -13.58 -22.18
N GLU A 418 9.96 -12.52 -22.73
CA GLU A 418 9.27 -11.70 -23.70
C GLU A 418 9.10 -12.49 -25.02
N VAL A 419 7.92 -12.39 -25.60
CA VAL A 419 7.58 -13.06 -26.88
C VAL A 419 7.06 -12.04 -27.90
N GLN A 420 7.18 -12.37 -29.19
CA GLN A 420 6.73 -11.52 -30.29
C GLN A 420 5.44 -11.99 -30.92
N HIS A 421 5.04 -13.24 -30.70
CA HIS A 421 3.84 -13.83 -31.28
C HIS A 421 2.86 -14.29 -30.19
N THR A 422 1.57 -14.26 -30.53
CA THR A 422 0.48 -14.62 -29.61
C THR A 422 0.51 -16.09 -29.26
N ASP A 423 0.86 -16.95 -30.20
CA ASP A 423 0.91 -18.40 -30.00
C ASP A 423 2.01 -18.79 -29.02
N ASP A 424 3.14 -18.05 -28.99
CA ASP A 424 4.17 -18.23 -27.98
C ASP A 424 3.70 -17.81 -26.59
N MET A 425 2.86 -16.77 -26.49
CA MET A 425 2.23 -16.38 -25.21
C MET A 425 1.35 -17.51 -24.65
N VAL A 426 0.51 -18.09 -25.49
CA VAL A 426 -0.41 -19.16 -25.08
C VAL A 426 0.37 -20.41 -24.73
N TRP A 427 1.38 -20.76 -25.50
CA TRP A 427 2.27 -21.88 -25.19
C TRP A 427 3.00 -21.68 -23.84
N GLN A 428 3.53 -20.49 -23.57
CA GLN A 428 4.13 -20.18 -22.26
C GLN A 428 3.13 -20.32 -21.12
N LEU A 429 1.89 -19.88 -21.32
CA LEU A 429 0.80 -20.03 -20.36
C LEU A 429 0.59 -21.52 -20.03
N ASP A 430 0.39 -22.35 -21.05
CA ASP A 430 0.17 -23.79 -20.88
C ASP A 430 1.34 -24.46 -20.12
N GLN A 431 2.58 -24.11 -20.46
CA GLN A 431 3.75 -24.63 -19.75
C GLN A 431 3.74 -24.26 -18.27
N VAL A 432 3.43 -23.01 -17.94
CA VAL A 432 3.42 -22.55 -16.54
C VAL A 432 2.26 -23.17 -15.76
N VAL A 433 1.04 -23.16 -16.30
CA VAL A 433 -0.12 -23.64 -15.55
C VAL A 433 -0.07 -25.15 -15.31
N GLN A 434 0.46 -25.94 -16.27
CA GLN A 434 0.61 -27.37 -16.13
C GLN A 434 1.78 -27.73 -15.20
N SER A 435 2.97 -27.15 -15.39
CA SER A 435 4.13 -27.43 -14.54
C SER A 435 3.96 -27.01 -13.09
N SER A 436 3.14 -25.97 -12.84
CA SER A 436 2.80 -25.48 -11.50
C SER A 436 1.54 -26.13 -10.92
N HIS A 437 0.93 -27.11 -11.61
CA HIS A 437 -0.33 -27.77 -11.20
C HIS A 437 -1.48 -26.79 -10.89
N LEU A 438 -1.58 -25.71 -11.66
CA LEU A 438 -2.62 -24.71 -11.51
C LEU A 438 -3.88 -25.09 -12.29
N ALA A 439 -3.69 -25.65 -13.49
CA ALA A 439 -4.78 -26.09 -14.36
C ALA A 439 -4.42 -27.42 -15.03
N ASP A 440 -5.43 -28.24 -15.30
CA ASP A 440 -5.34 -29.50 -15.99
C ASP A 440 -5.69 -29.31 -17.48
N ILE A 441 -5.28 -30.28 -18.33
CA ILE A 441 -5.67 -30.30 -19.75
C ILE A 441 -7.21 -30.34 -19.84
N GLY A 442 -7.78 -29.47 -20.66
CA GLY A 442 -9.23 -29.31 -20.81
C GLY A 442 -9.83 -28.20 -19.94
N ASP A 443 -9.08 -27.64 -18.96
CA ASP A 443 -9.56 -26.49 -18.19
C ASP A 443 -9.65 -25.24 -19.07
N GLN A 444 -10.73 -24.46 -18.90
CA GLN A 444 -10.93 -23.22 -19.64
C GLN A 444 -10.28 -22.02 -18.93
N LEU A 445 -9.57 -21.22 -19.71
CA LEU A 445 -8.94 -19.98 -19.31
C LEU A 445 -9.48 -18.83 -20.17
N VAL A 446 -9.60 -17.62 -19.57
CA VAL A 446 -9.93 -16.41 -20.32
C VAL A 446 -8.73 -15.49 -20.28
N ILE A 447 -8.18 -15.18 -21.46
CA ILE A 447 -6.93 -14.42 -21.62
C ILE A 447 -7.22 -13.01 -22.09
N VAL A 448 -6.60 -12.01 -21.43
CA VAL A 448 -6.55 -10.61 -21.89
C VAL A 448 -5.11 -10.23 -22.18
N ALA A 449 -4.86 -9.73 -23.37
CA ALA A 449 -3.52 -9.31 -23.79
C ALA A 449 -3.55 -8.13 -24.76
N GLY A 450 -2.39 -7.53 -24.98
CA GLY A 450 -2.15 -6.57 -26.04
C GLY A 450 -1.63 -7.24 -27.31
N MET A 451 -2.15 -6.88 -28.46
CA MET A 451 -1.65 -7.29 -29.76
C MET A 451 -1.23 -6.08 -30.59
N PRO A 452 0.01 -6.08 -31.14
CA PRO A 452 1.06 -7.09 -30.97
C PRO A 452 1.59 -7.13 -29.54
N PRO A 453 2.20 -8.27 -29.11
CA PRO A 453 2.83 -8.39 -27.80
C PRO A 453 3.90 -7.32 -27.55
N GLY A 454 4.21 -7.02 -26.28
CA GLY A 454 5.31 -6.13 -25.91
C GLY A 454 4.97 -4.63 -25.88
N ILE A 455 3.78 -4.22 -26.34
CA ILE A 455 3.36 -2.80 -26.32
C ILE A 455 2.52 -2.51 -25.08
N ALA A 456 3.06 -1.67 -24.18
CA ALA A 456 2.33 -1.23 -22.98
C ALA A 456 1.04 -0.47 -23.36
N GLY A 457 -0.07 -0.74 -22.64
CA GLY A 457 -1.36 -0.07 -22.86
C GLY A 457 -2.15 -0.54 -24.08
N SER A 458 -1.70 -1.57 -24.79
CA SER A 458 -2.34 -2.08 -26.01
C SER A 458 -3.39 -3.17 -25.77
N SER A 459 -3.93 -3.33 -24.55
CA SER A 459 -4.93 -4.38 -24.24
C SER A 459 -6.12 -4.30 -25.20
N ASN A 460 -6.12 -5.16 -26.22
CA ASN A 460 -7.07 -5.15 -27.34
C ASN A 460 -7.51 -6.54 -27.78
N MET A 461 -7.05 -7.61 -27.08
CA MET A 461 -7.39 -8.99 -27.36
C MET A 461 -8.06 -9.65 -26.13
N LEU A 462 -9.09 -10.43 -26.41
CA LEU A 462 -9.68 -11.39 -25.49
C LEU A 462 -9.71 -12.74 -26.19
N ARG A 463 -9.22 -13.79 -25.51
CA ARG A 463 -9.25 -15.18 -26.04
C ARG A 463 -9.79 -16.11 -24.94
N ILE A 464 -10.68 -17.01 -25.34
CA ILE A 464 -11.04 -18.19 -24.56
C ILE A 464 -10.08 -19.28 -25.01
N HIS A 465 -9.43 -19.93 -24.06
CA HIS A 465 -8.41 -20.95 -24.31
C HIS A 465 -8.68 -22.17 -23.45
N GLU A 466 -8.54 -23.34 -24.06
CA GLU A 466 -8.57 -24.63 -23.38
C GLU A 466 -7.11 -25.12 -23.22
N VAL A 467 -6.73 -25.48 -22.00
CA VAL A 467 -5.36 -25.91 -21.69
C VAL A 467 -5.02 -27.18 -22.49
N GLY A 468 -3.94 -27.13 -23.27
CA GLY A 468 -3.49 -28.23 -24.10
C GLY A 468 -3.80 -28.12 -25.59
N ASP A 469 -4.74 -27.27 -26.02
CA ASP A 469 -5.12 -27.09 -27.44
C ASP A 469 -3.94 -26.75 -28.35
N GLU A 470 -3.00 -25.93 -27.89
CA GLU A 470 -1.82 -25.51 -28.68
C GLU A 470 -0.79 -26.63 -28.86
N ALA A 471 -0.74 -27.60 -27.96
CA ALA A 471 0.16 -28.74 -28.07
C ALA A 471 -0.27 -29.67 -29.22
N GLU A 472 -1.57 -29.83 -29.46
CA GLU A 472 -2.12 -30.61 -30.55
C GLU A 472 -1.89 -29.90 -31.91
N CYS A 473 -2.07 -28.57 -31.98
CA CYS A 473 -1.82 -27.81 -33.22
C CYS A 473 -0.36 -27.85 -33.66
N ARG A 474 0.60 -27.70 -32.74
CA ARG A 474 2.04 -27.76 -33.10
C ARG A 474 2.51 -29.14 -33.48
N GLN A 475 1.93 -30.22 -32.91
CA GLN A 475 2.20 -31.59 -33.34
C GLN A 475 1.64 -31.86 -34.75
N HIS A 476 0.53 -31.28 -35.11
CA HIS A 476 -0.06 -31.41 -36.44
C HIS A 476 0.75 -30.70 -37.50
N ASP A 477 1.26 -29.50 -37.22
CA ASP A 477 2.11 -28.73 -38.15
C ASP A 477 3.51 -29.40 -38.33
N ALA A 478 4.06 -29.98 -37.25
CA ALA A 478 5.31 -30.73 -37.35
C ALA A 478 5.18 -31.99 -38.24
N HIS A 479 4.04 -32.67 -38.20
CA HIS A 479 3.79 -33.84 -39.05
C HIS A 479 3.45 -33.51 -40.50
N GLN A 480 2.89 -32.29 -40.78
CA GLN A 480 2.66 -31.85 -42.17
C GLN A 480 3.92 -31.32 -42.84
N GLY A 481 4.90 -30.79 -42.06
CA GLY A 481 6.19 -30.32 -42.62
C GLY A 481 7.15 -31.45 -43.04
N GLU A 482 6.99 -32.68 -42.55
CA GLU A 482 7.80 -33.85 -42.96
C GLU A 482 7.24 -34.54 -44.21
N GLY A 483 6.05 -34.20 -44.70
CA GLY A 483 5.38 -34.87 -45.83
C GLY A 483 5.62 -34.26 -47.22
N ASP A 484 6.24 -33.08 -47.36
CA ASP A 484 6.36 -32.37 -48.65
C ASP A 484 7.80 -32.33 -49.22
N GLY A 485 8.67 -33.21 -48.77
CA GLY A 485 10.08 -33.32 -49.19
C GLY A 485 10.39 -34.39 -50.22
N ASP A 486 9.38 -35.07 -50.82
CA ASP A 486 9.63 -36.13 -51.80
C ASP A 486 8.60 -36.09 -52.98
N ARG A 487 8.79 -35.11 -53.86
CA ARG A 487 8.28 -35.18 -55.28
C ARG A 487 9.11 -34.31 -56.21
#